data_1c76d02f1711871c0e64ebbc6c5fd1ec
#
_entry.id   1c76d02f1711871c0e64ebbc6c5fd1ec
#
_cell.length_a   1.000
_cell.length_b   1.000
_cell.length_c   1.000
_cell.angle_alpha   90.00
_cell.angle_beta   90.00
_cell.angle_gamma   90.00
#
_symmetry.space_group_name_H-M   'P 1'
#
loop_
_entity.id
_entity.type
_entity.pdbx_description
1 polymer ?
#
loop_
_entity_poly.entity_id
_entity_poly.type
_entity_poly.pdbx_seq_one_letter_code
_entity_poly.pdbx_strand_id
1 'polypeptide(L)'
;MLKTDFLGMKMPNPIIVAAGPWNRDGLGLKESLQAGAGAVVTESIVSDTTLDVRPYISCDGKGAQNIRLYSDIQIEGWERELAIAKSGGGIVIASISAQTPSELAYLASKLERFGADAIELSVSNPAAESLEVVASHADTIFEMTKEVV
;
A
#
# COMPACT_ATOMS: atom_id res chain seq x y z
N MET A 1 -3.63 15.65 21.98
CA MET A 1 -3.37 14.72 20.87
C MET A 1 -4.69 14.09 20.45
N LEU A 2 -5.05 14.14 19.17
CA LEU A 2 -6.31 13.58 18.63
C LEU A 2 -6.14 12.06 18.43
N LYS A 3 -6.28 11.29 19.51
CA LYS A 3 -6.30 9.82 19.40
C LYS A 3 -7.49 9.38 18.54
N THR A 4 -7.28 8.44 17.65
CA THR A 4 -8.28 7.98 16.69
C THR A 4 -8.37 6.46 16.75
N ASP A 5 -9.57 5.93 16.58
CA ASP A 5 -9.82 4.52 16.34
C ASP A 5 -10.09 4.31 14.86
N PHE A 6 -9.31 3.44 14.22
CA PHE A 6 -9.47 3.10 12.81
C PHE A 6 -9.38 1.59 12.66
N LEU A 7 -10.44 0.96 12.20
CA LEU A 7 -10.55 -0.51 12.07
C LEU A 7 -10.22 -1.26 13.38
N GLY A 8 -10.59 -0.72 14.54
CA GLY A 8 -10.24 -1.26 15.85
C GLY A 8 -8.80 -0.99 16.31
N MET A 9 -7.98 -0.40 15.46
CA MET A 9 -6.60 -0.04 15.78
C MET A 9 -6.53 1.34 16.43
N LYS A 10 -5.77 1.46 17.52
CA LYS A 10 -5.60 2.73 18.26
C LYS A 10 -4.45 3.53 17.69
N MET A 11 -4.78 4.59 16.95
CA MET A 11 -3.81 5.50 16.37
C MET A 11 -3.53 6.68 17.31
N PRO A 12 -2.29 7.17 17.41
CA PRO A 12 -1.95 8.34 18.22
C PRO A 12 -2.56 9.65 17.66
N ASN A 13 -2.85 9.68 16.37
CA ASN A 13 -3.49 10.78 15.64
C ASN A 13 -4.13 10.27 14.35
N PRO A 14 -5.00 11.05 13.68
CA PRO A 14 -5.71 10.60 12.46
C PRO A 14 -4.87 10.72 11.17
N ILE A 15 -3.59 11.01 11.24
CA ILE A 15 -2.77 11.20 10.03
C ILE A 15 -2.27 9.84 9.54
N ILE A 16 -2.65 9.49 8.32
CA ILE A 16 -2.15 8.31 7.60
C ILE A 16 -1.31 8.80 6.43
N VAL A 17 -0.06 8.35 6.35
CA VAL A 17 0.77 8.58 5.16
C VAL A 17 0.40 7.54 4.12
N ALA A 18 -0.23 8.00 3.05
CA ALA A 18 -0.75 7.17 1.97
C ALA A 18 0.35 6.46 1.17
N ALA A 19 -0.07 5.46 0.39
CA ALA A 19 0.79 4.80 -0.60
C ALA A 19 1.46 5.82 -1.53
N GLY A 20 2.74 5.63 -1.78
CA GLY A 20 3.50 6.51 -2.65
C GLY A 20 5.01 6.33 -2.52
N PRO A 21 5.80 7.10 -3.28
CA PRO A 21 7.24 6.90 -3.43
C PRO A 21 8.05 7.09 -2.13
N TRP A 22 7.50 7.74 -1.11
CA TRP A 22 8.13 7.88 0.21
C TRP A 22 8.03 6.59 1.04
N ASN A 23 7.00 5.80 0.81
CA ASN A 23 6.70 4.55 1.51
C ASN A 23 7.03 3.30 0.66
N ARG A 24 8.03 3.42 -0.20
CA ARG A 24 8.42 2.37 -1.16
C ARG A 24 9.07 1.15 -0.52
N ASP A 25 9.64 1.29 0.68
CA ASP A 25 10.36 0.26 1.41
C ASP A 25 10.16 0.40 2.93
N GLY A 26 10.66 -0.57 3.68
CA GLY A 26 10.51 -0.60 5.13
C GLY A 26 11.19 0.58 5.85
N LEU A 27 12.25 1.14 5.27
CA LEU A 27 12.93 2.30 5.84
C LEU A 27 12.07 3.56 5.71
N GLY A 28 11.54 3.85 4.53
CA GLY A 28 10.66 4.98 4.30
C GLY A 28 9.40 4.93 5.16
N LEU A 29 8.80 3.73 5.30
CA LEU A 29 7.67 3.49 6.21
C LEU A 29 8.05 3.79 7.67
N LYS A 30 9.17 3.28 8.12
CA LYS A 30 9.70 3.52 9.48
C LYS A 30 9.95 5.00 9.75
N GLU A 31 10.59 5.70 8.82
CA GLU A 31 10.86 7.14 8.94
C GLU A 31 9.56 7.96 9.01
N SER A 32 8.55 7.60 8.22
CA SER A 32 7.22 8.23 8.27
C SER A 32 6.54 8.03 9.64
N LEU A 33 6.62 6.83 10.23
CA LEU A 33 6.13 6.57 11.58
C LEU A 33 6.90 7.37 12.64
N GLN A 34 8.22 7.40 12.54
CA GLN A 34 9.08 8.17 13.47
C GLN A 34 8.87 9.68 13.37
N ALA A 35 8.48 10.18 12.19
CA ALA A 35 8.07 11.57 12.00
C ALA A 35 6.70 11.89 12.63
N GLY A 36 5.99 10.87 13.15
CA GLY A 36 4.76 11.05 13.92
C GLY A 36 3.48 10.68 13.17
N ALA A 37 3.53 9.98 12.04
CA ALA A 37 2.34 9.45 11.40
C ALA A 37 1.59 8.50 12.34
N GLY A 38 0.25 8.55 12.32
CA GLY A 38 -0.61 7.64 13.06
C GLY A 38 -0.60 6.23 12.48
N ALA A 39 -0.53 6.14 11.16
CA ALA A 39 -0.31 4.92 10.38
C ALA A 39 0.38 5.24 9.06
N VAL A 40 0.91 4.21 8.40
CA VAL A 40 1.52 4.31 7.07
C VAL A 40 0.97 3.23 6.14
N VAL A 41 0.90 3.54 4.84
CA VAL A 41 0.47 2.61 3.80
C VAL A 41 1.65 2.32 2.89
N THR A 42 1.89 1.06 2.55
CA THR A 42 2.95 0.66 1.60
C THR A 42 2.62 1.15 0.19
N GLU A 43 3.60 1.19 -0.70
CA GLU A 43 3.28 1.19 -2.13
C GLU A 43 2.41 -0.04 -2.46
N SER A 44 1.60 0.06 -3.52
CA SER A 44 0.74 -1.05 -3.95
C SER A 44 1.59 -2.25 -4.37
N ILE A 45 1.46 -3.33 -3.64
CA ILE A 45 2.18 -4.58 -3.82
C ILE A 45 1.45 -5.43 -4.85
N VAL A 46 2.19 -5.97 -5.80
CA VAL A 46 1.70 -6.84 -6.87
C VAL A 46 2.49 -8.14 -6.90
N SER A 47 1.95 -9.18 -7.48
CA SER A 47 2.66 -10.45 -7.65
C SER A 47 3.72 -10.39 -8.75
N ASP A 48 3.51 -9.59 -9.79
CA ASP A 48 4.46 -9.39 -10.90
C ASP A 48 5.01 -7.96 -10.87
N THR A 49 6.29 -7.82 -10.54
CA THR A 49 7.01 -6.54 -10.38
C THR A 49 7.76 -6.11 -11.64
N THR A 50 7.42 -6.62 -12.81
CA THR A 50 8.17 -6.37 -14.05
C THR A 50 8.01 -4.94 -14.60
N LEU A 51 7.03 -4.19 -14.13
CA LEU A 51 6.75 -2.85 -14.62
C LEU A 51 7.53 -1.80 -13.81
N ASP A 52 8.73 -1.45 -14.26
CA ASP A 52 9.54 -0.36 -13.70
C ASP A 52 9.47 0.88 -14.61
N VAL A 53 8.83 1.93 -14.12
CA VAL A 53 8.72 3.22 -14.83
C VAL A 53 9.62 4.25 -14.14
N ARG A 54 10.58 4.82 -14.88
CA ARG A 54 11.49 5.87 -14.39
C ARG A 54 11.44 7.12 -15.26
N PRO A 55 11.61 8.31 -14.67
CA PRO A 55 11.84 8.61 -13.25
C PRO A 55 10.56 8.47 -12.44
N TYR A 56 10.65 8.08 -11.17
CA TYR A 56 9.50 7.95 -10.27
C TYR A 56 8.82 9.27 -9.94
N ILE A 57 9.61 10.32 -9.84
CA ILE A 57 9.16 11.69 -9.62
C ILE A 57 9.73 12.56 -10.73
N SER A 58 8.85 13.26 -11.41
CA SER A 58 9.21 14.30 -12.39
C SER A 58 8.87 15.66 -11.82
N CYS A 59 9.81 16.60 -11.88
CA CYS A 59 9.60 17.97 -11.47
C CYS A 59 9.83 18.89 -12.67
N ASP A 60 8.85 19.75 -12.95
CA ASP A 60 9.01 20.89 -13.83
C ASP A 60 8.89 22.18 -12.99
N GLY A 61 9.13 23.34 -13.58
CA GLY A 61 9.04 24.62 -12.88
C GLY A 61 7.64 24.97 -12.35
N LYS A 62 6.64 24.10 -12.56
CA LYS A 62 5.24 24.30 -12.16
C LYS A 62 4.79 23.33 -11.07
N GLY A 63 5.50 22.22 -10.86
CA GLY A 63 5.12 21.24 -9.86
C GLY A 63 5.91 19.94 -9.94
N ALA A 64 5.49 18.97 -9.11
CA ALA A 64 6.02 17.63 -9.10
C ALA A 64 4.90 16.63 -9.45
N GLN A 65 5.23 15.64 -10.27
CA GLN A 65 4.36 14.52 -10.65
C GLN A 65 4.96 13.21 -10.16
N ASN A 66 4.16 12.39 -9.49
CA ASN A 66 4.48 11.01 -9.22
C ASN A 66 3.96 10.14 -10.37
N ILE A 67 4.86 9.34 -10.96
CA ILE A 67 4.53 8.39 -12.03
C ILE A 67 4.80 6.93 -11.63
N ARG A 68 5.06 6.67 -10.35
CA ARG A 68 5.25 5.32 -9.84
C ARG A 68 3.91 4.60 -9.81
N LEU A 69 3.88 3.35 -10.31
CA LEU A 69 2.66 2.55 -10.40
C LEU A 69 2.52 1.60 -9.20
N TYR A 70 3.51 0.71 -9.04
CA TYR A 70 3.51 -0.36 -8.07
C TYR A 70 4.88 -0.51 -7.40
N SER A 71 4.91 -1.29 -6.32
CA SER A 71 6.16 -1.72 -5.70
C SER A 71 7.01 -2.54 -6.67
N ASP A 72 8.32 -2.27 -6.67
CA ASP A 72 9.32 -3.07 -7.38
C ASP A 72 9.92 -4.19 -6.50
N ILE A 73 9.43 -4.33 -5.26
CA ILE A 73 9.84 -5.36 -4.32
C ILE A 73 8.93 -6.58 -4.51
N GLN A 74 9.55 -7.75 -4.78
CA GLN A 74 8.85 -9.03 -4.83
C GLN A 74 8.14 -9.32 -3.51
N ILE A 75 7.02 -10.04 -3.57
CA ILE A 75 6.18 -10.31 -2.39
C ILE A 75 6.97 -10.90 -1.22
N GLU A 76 7.93 -11.80 -1.49
CA GLU A 76 8.77 -12.40 -0.46
C GLU A 76 9.70 -11.39 0.22
N GLY A 77 10.11 -10.35 -0.48
CA GLY A 77 10.94 -9.27 0.07
C GLY A 77 10.19 -8.43 1.11
N TRP A 78 8.88 -8.37 1.00
CA TRP A 78 8.04 -7.61 1.92
C TRP A 78 8.01 -8.16 3.35
N GLU A 79 8.35 -9.43 3.57
CA GLU A 79 8.55 -9.96 4.94
C GLU A 79 9.60 -9.15 5.71
N ARG A 80 10.73 -8.89 5.07
CA ARG A 80 11.82 -8.08 5.64
C ARG A 80 11.42 -6.61 5.76
N GLU A 81 10.81 -6.05 4.73
CA GLU A 81 10.47 -4.63 4.70
C GLU A 81 9.40 -4.28 5.75
N LEU A 82 8.40 -5.14 5.95
CA LEU A 82 7.42 -4.98 7.01
C LEU A 82 8.06 -5.11 8.40
N ALA A 83 9.00 -6.03 8.60
CA ALA A 83 9.73 -6.13 9.86
C ALA A 83 10.52 -4.85 10.17
N ILE A 84 11.16 -4.24 9.16
CA ILE A 84 11.86 -2.95 9.30
C ILE A 84 10.85 -1.84 9.65
N ALA A 85 9.75 -1.73 8.91
CA ALA A 85 8.71 -0.73 9.15
C ALA A 85 8.15 -0.82 10.57
N LYS A 86 7.78 -2.02 11.02
CA LYS A 86 7.24 -2.31 12.37
C LYS A 86 8.23 -1.96 13.48
N SER A 87 9.53 -2.00 13.23
CA SER A 87 10.54 -1.54 14.19
C SER A 87 10.46 -0.03 14.47
N GLY A 88 9.75 0.74 13.65
CA GLY A 88 9.45 2.15 13.88
C GLY A 88 8.37 2.39 14.94
N GLY A 89 7.62 1.36 15.31
CA GLY A 89 6.58 1.41 16.33
C GLY A 89 5.31 2.11 15.83
N GLY A 90 4.43 1.40 15.14
CA GLY A 90 3.18 1.97 14.63
C GLY A 90 2.40 1.00 13.76
N ILE A 91 1.37 1.50 13.12
CA ILE A 91 0.45 0.74 12.29
C ILE A 91 0.93 0.80 10.84
N VAL A 92 1.07 -0.38 10.23
CA VAL A 92 1.47 -0.54 8.83
C VAL A 92 0.34 -1.22 8.07
N ILE A 93 -0.21 -0.52 7.10
CA ILE A 93 -1.26 -0.99 6.20
C ILE A 93 -0.58 -1.42 4.89
N ALA A 94 -0.80 -2.65 4.46
CA ALA A 94 -0.28 -3.12 3.19
C ALA A 94 -1.28 -2.85 2.05
N SER A 95 -0.91 -2.02 1.09
CA SER A 95 -1.70 -1.79 -0.12
C SER A 95 -1.39 -2.88 -1.13
N ILE A 96 -2.42 -3.52 -1.69
CA ILE A 96 -2.31 -4.59 -2.67
C ILE A 96 -3.13 -4.30 -3.92
N SER A 97 -2.63 -4.76 -5.05
CA SER A 97 -3.34 -4.68 -6.33
C SER A 97 -3.15 -5.96 -7.12
N ALA A 98 -4.23 -6.47 -7.69
CA ALA A 98 -4.22 -7.62 -8.57
C ALA A 98 -5.41 -7.60 -9.53
N GLN A 99 -5.35 -8.42 -10.57
CA GLN A 99 -6.41 -8.51 -11.57
C GLN A 99 -7.48 -9.55 -11.21
N THR A 100 -7.18 -10.47 -10.30
CA THR A 100 -8.10 -11.54 -9.91
C THR A 100 -8.31 -11.59 -8.39
N PRO A 101 -9.53 -12.00 -7.94
CA PRO A 101 -9.81 -12.17 -6.51
C PRO A 101 -8.85 -13.15 -5.82
N SER A 102 -8.54 -14.27 -6.47
CA SER A 102 -7.62 -15.29 -5.91
C SER A 102 -6.21 -14.76 -5.69
N GLU A 103 -5.73 -13.89 -6.57
CA GLU A 103 -4.43 -13.26 -6.43
C GLU A 103 -4.42 -12.24 -5.28
N LEU A 104 -5.50 -11.46 -5.13
CA LEU A 104 -5.67 -10.57 -3.98
C LEU A 104 -5.67 -11.34 -2.67
N ALA A 105 -6.43 -12.44 -2.58
CA ALA A 105 -6.45 -13.31 -1.40
C ALA A 105 -5.07 -13.90 -1.08
N TYR A 106 -4.31 -14.29 -2.08
CA TYR A 106 -2.93 -14.76 -1.91
C TYR A 106 -2.03 -13.67 -1.33
N LEU A 107 -2.04 -12.46 -1.91
CA LEU A 107 -1.24 -11.33 -1.44
C LEU A 107 -1.63 -10.94 -0.01
N ALA A 108 -2.92 -10.80 0.26
CA ALA A 108 -3.44 -10.46 1.58
C ALA A 108 -2.98 -11.46 2.66
N SER A 109 -3.17 -12.76 2.40
CA SER A 109 -2.74 -13.82 3.32
C SER A 109 -1.24 -13.86 3.58
N LYS A 110 -0.42 -13.54 2.57
CA LYS A 110 1.04 -13.42 2.73
C LYS A 110 1.41 -12.23 3.61
N LEU A 111 0.84 -11.05 3.32
CA LEU A 111 1.18 -9.81 4.02
C LEU A 111 0.66 -9.79 5.46
N GLU A 112 -0.49 -10.41 5.73
CA GLU A 112 -0.95 -10.66 7.09
C GLU A 112 0.08 -11.48 7.89
N ARG A 113 0.58 -12.59 7.30
CA ARG A 113 1.62 -13.41 7.94
C ARG A 113 2.95 -12.68 8.11
N PHE A 114 3.28 -11.74 7.25
CA PHE A 114 4.46 -10.89 7.36
C PHE A 114 4.29 -9.76 8.39
N GLY A 115 3.09 -9.59 8.95
CA GLY A 115 2.82 -8.67 10.05
C GLY A 115 2.21 -7.32 9.67
N ALA A 116 1.58 -7.21 8.51
CA ALA A 116 0.72 -6.07 8.20
C ALA A 116 -0.45 -6.01 9.19
N ASP A 117 -0.82 -4.81 9.64
CA ASP A 117 -1.92 -4.61 10.60
C ASP A 117 -3.29 -4.54 9.90
N ALA A 118 -3.29 -4.15 8.64
CA ALA A 118 -4.48 -4.11 7.78
C ALA A 118 -4.08 -4.22 6.31
N ILE A 119 -5.05 -4.52 5.46
CA ILE A 119 -4.90 -4.58 4.01
C ILE A 119 -5.73 -3.46 3.37
N GLU A 120 -5.12 -2.72 2.44
CA GLU A 120 -5.79 -1.78 1.56
C GLU A 120 -5.91 -2.39 0.17
N LEU A 121 -7.13 -2.44 -0.38
CA LEU A 121 -7.36 -2.86 -1.76
C LEU A 121 -7.20 -1.66 -2.70
N SER A 122 -6.11 -1.64 -3.46
CA SER A 122 -5.88 -0.63 -4.50
C SER A 122 -6.67 -1.02 -5.76
N VAL A 123 -7.93 -0.61 -5.83
CA VAL A 123 -8.86 -0.95 -6.92
C VAL A 123 -8.83 0.07 -8.06
N SER A 124 -8.09 1.15 -7.92
CA SER A 124 -7.93 2.18 -8.95
C SER A 124 -6.50 2.72 -8.93
N ASN A 125 -5.85 2.66 -10.08
CA ASN A 125 -4.58 3.36 -10.29
C ASN A 125 -4.72 4.23 -11.56
N PRO A 126 -4.75 5.56 -11.44
CA PRO A 126 -4.98 6.45 -12.58
C PRO A 126 -3.90 6.36 -13.68
N ALA A 127 -2.77 5.73 -13.40
CA ALA A 127 -1.70 5.50 -14.36
C ALA A 127 -1.76 4.12 -15.03
N ALA A 128 -2.74 3.26 -14.68
CA ALA A 128 -2.89 1.92 -15.23
C ALA A 128 -4.29 1.75 -15.85
N GLU A 129 -4.38 1.76 -17.18
CA GLU A 129 -5.64 1.66 -17.94
C GLU A 129 -6.52 0.48 -17.54
N SER A 130 -5.92 -0.65 -17.13
CA SER A 130 -6.65 -1.86 -16.74
C SER A 130 -7.43 -1.74 -15.43
N LEU A 131 -7.06 -0.80 -14.54
CA LEU A 131 -7.68 -0.64 -13.22
C LEU A 131 -8.83 0.38 -13.21
N GLU A 132 -8.91 1.29 -14.18
CA GLU A 132 -10.09 2.14 -14.33
C GLU A 132 -11.38 1.32 -14.53
N VAL A 133 -11.26 0.17 -15.19
CA VAL A 133 -12.39 -0.74 -15.41
C VAL A 133 -12.86 -1.37 -14.10
N VAL A 134 -11.96 -1.73 -13.19
CA VAL A 134 -12.32 -2.35 -11.91
C VAL A 134 -13.04 -1.36 -11.00
N ALA A 135 -12.54 -0.14 -10.88
CA ALA A 135 -13.12 0.89 -10.02
C ALA A 135 -14.54 1.33 -10.46
N SER A 136 -14.88 1.13 -11.74
CA SER A 136 -16.21 1.48 -12.28
C SER A 136 -17.29 0.39 -12.08
N HIS A 137 -16.93 -0.82 -11.62
CA HIS A 137 -17.82 -1.96 -11.49
C HIS A 137 -17.95 -2.44 -10.03
N ALA A 138 -19.03 -2.05 -9.38
CA ALA A 138 -19.30 -2.39 -7.98
C ALA A 138 -19.29 -3.91 -7.70
N ASP A 139 -19.82 -4.70 -8.64
CA ASP A 139 -19.84 -6.17 -8.50
C ASP A 139 -18.42 -6.76 -8.49
N THR A 140 -17.52 -6.23 -9.31
CA THR A 140 -16.12 -6.66 -9.34
C THR A 140 -15.41 -6.33 -8.04
N ILE A 141 -15.62 -5.13 -7.49
CA ILE A 141 -15.06 -4.72 -6.18
C ILE A 141 -15.62 -5.62 -5.07
N PHE A 142 -16.91 -5.94 -5.13
CA PHE A 142 -17.55 -6.84 -4.16
C PHE A 142 -16.91 -8.23 -4.16
N GLU A 143 -16.76 -8.86 -5.33
CA GLU A 143 -16.14 -10.19 -5.43
C GLU A 143 -14.67 -10.17 -5.00
N MET A 144 -13.91 -9.13 -5.36
CA MET A 144 -12.52 -8.97 -4.91
C MET A 144 -12.43 -8.82 -3.39
N THR A 145 -13.29 -8.02 -2.79
CA THR A 145 -13.30 -7.80 -1.33
C THR A 145 -13.68 -9.07 -0.58
N LYS A 146 -14.69 -9.79 -1.07
CA LYS A 146 -15.20 -11.02 -0.46
C LYS A 146 -14.14 -12.12 -0.34
N GLU A 147 -13.23 -12.23 -1.30
CA GLU A 147 -12.16 -13.24 -1.28
C GLU A 147 -11.01 -12.88 -0.34
N VAL A 148 -10.91 -11.60 0.07
CA VAL A 148 -9.86 -11.12 0.99
C VAL A 148 -10.31 -11.18 2.46
N VAL A 149 -11.60 -11.09 2.72
CA VAL A 149 -12.22 -11.13 4.07
C VAL A 149 -12.54 -12.56 4.46
#